data_266376e7c60a38c556fe15fd76006ecc
#
_entry.id   266376e7c60a38c556fe15fd76006ecc
#
_cell.length_a   1.000
_cell.length_b   1.000
_cell.length_c   1.000
_cell.angle_alpha   90.00
_cell.angle_beta   90.00
_cell.angle_gamma   90.00
#
_symmetry.space_group_name_H-M   'P 1'
#
loop_
_entity.id
_entity.type
_entity.pdbx_description
1 polymer ?
#
loop_
_entity_poly.entity_id
_entity_poly.type
_entity_poly.pdbx_seq_one_letter_code
_entity_poly.pdbx_strand_id
1 'polypeptide(L)'
;DRDEMDRALVRDLKDLFRYEPGITVSGGSGRFGGLGDIRIRGLGGNRVRIETDGIAVPDAFSIGSFSNANRNFVDLDTLKGVEVVRGPGSALYGSDALGGVVSFVTKDPSDYLMEGKDAYFGLKLGYFGEDTGLFGGATAAFGGEHWSGLVAVGHHQGQERENMGENRSS
;
A
#
# COMPACT_ATOMS: atom_id res chain seq x y z
N ASP A 1 -5.16 -4.12 -11.65
CA ASP A 1 -6.47 -4.10 -10.98
C ASP A 1 -6.51 -5.13 -9.85
N ARG A 2 -7.65 -5.25 -9.13
CA ARG A 2 -7.78 -6.15 -7.96
C ARG A 2 -7.60 -7.62 -8.33
N ASP A 3 -8.21 -8.06 -9.43
CA ASP A 3 -8.13 -9.46 -9.89
C ASP A 3 -6.68 -9.84 -10.23
N GLU A 4 -5.91 -8.90 -10.72
CA GLU A 4 -4.49 -9.06 -11.03
C GLU A 4 -3.66 -9.16 -9.76
N MET A 5 -3.96 -8.34 -8.75
CA MET A 5 -3.32 -8.40 -7.43
C MET A 5 -3.59 -9.74 -6.71
N ASP A 6 -4.81 -10.22 -6.77
CA ASP A 6 -5.20 -11.49 -6.16
C ASP A 6 -4.56 -12.70 -6.88
N ARG A 7 -4.47 -12.67 -8.21
CA ARG A 7 -3.77 -13.69 -9.00
C ARG A 7 -2.26 -13.69 -8.77
N ALA A 8 -1.67 -12.51 -8.59
CA ALA A 8 -0.24 -12.37 -8.33
C ALA A 8 0.14 -12.64 -6.88
N LEU A 9 -0.82 -12.95 -5.99
CA LEU A 9 -0.61 -13.15 -4.56
C LEU A 9 0.18 -12.01 -3.93
N VAL A 10 -0.18 -10.78 -4.30
CA VAL A 10 0.48 -9.58 -3.82
C VAL A 10 0.36 -9.49 -2.30
N ARG A 11 1.49 -9.51 -1.61
CA ARG A 11 1.58 -9.48 -0.14
C ARG A 11 1.97 -8.12 0.39
N ASP A 12 2.77 -7.41 -0.40
CA ASP A 12 3.23 -6.07 -0.08
C ASP A 12 3.25 -5.19 -1.35
N LEU A 13 3.49 -3.91 -1.14
CA LEU A 13 3.56 -2.96 -2.25
C LEU A 13 4.78 -3.21 -3.17
N LYS A 14 5.81 -3.88 -2.69
CA LYS A 14 6.94 -4.28 -3.52
C LYS A 14 6.55 -5.38 -4.51
N ASP A 15 5.73 -6.32 -4.07
CA ASP A 15 5.17 -7.36 -4.94
C ASP A 15 4.24 -6.75 -5.99
N LEU A 16 3.44 -5.75 -5.61
CA LEU A 16 2.53 -5.03 -6.49
C LEU A 16 3.24 -4.44 -7.72
N PHE A 17 4.45 -3.92 -7.54
CA PHE A 17 5.23 -3.29 -8.61
C PHE A 17 6.32 -4.20 -9.20
N ARG A 18 6.39 -5.46 -8.79
CA ARG A 18 7.45 -6.40 -9.20
C ARG A 18 7.58 -6.54 -10.72
N TYR A 19 6.47 -6.52 -11.43
CA TYR A 19 6.42 -6.71 -12.88
C TYR A 19 6.23 -5.41 -13.66
N GLU A 20 6.25 -4.25 -12.97
CA GLU A 20 6.08 -2.96 -13.60
C GLU A 20 7.43 -2.37 -14.05
N PRO A 21 7.71 -2.34 -15.38
CA PRO A 21 9.00 -1.85 -15.87
C PRO A 21 9.21 -0.38 -15.51
N GLY A 22 10.42 -0.09 -15.01
CA GLY A 22 10.80 1.28 -14.65
C GLY A 22 10.28 1.76 -13.29
N ILE A 23 9.62 0.89 -12.52
CA ILE A 23 9.24 1.17 -11.15
C ILE A 23 10.07 0.31 -10.21
N THR A 24 10.62 0.91 -9.18
CA THR A 24 11.35 0.22 -8.13
C THR A 24 10.81 0.66 -6.78
N VAL A 25 10.52 -0.29 -5.93
CA VAL A 25 10.06 -0.04 -4.58
C VAL A 25 11.11 -0.58 -3.61
N SER A 26 11.64 0.30 -2.78
CA SER A 26 12.52 -0.10 -1.69
C SER A 26 11.70 -0.41 -0.44
N GLY A 27 12.04 -1.51 0.25
CA GLY A 27 11.51 -1.78 1.58
C GLY A 27 12.00 -0.73 2.57
N GLY A 28 11.13 -0.19 3.38
CA GLY A 28 11.54 0.65 4.50
C GLY A 28 12.19 -0.20 5.59
N SER A 29 13.32 0.24 6.11
CA SER A 29 13.96 -0.36 7.28
C SER A 29 13.27 0.03 8.60
N GLY A 30 12.04 0.49 8.53
CA GLY A 30 11.29 0.94 9.68
C GLY A 30 10.57 -0.21 10.41
N ARG A 31 10.41 -0.06 11.71
CA ARG A 31 9.75 -0.97 12.66
C ARG A 31 8.33 -1.40 12.27
N PHE A 32 7.72 -0.77 11.27
CA PHE A 32 6.34 -0.96 10.85
C PHE A 32 6.21 -1.41 9.38
N GLY A 33 7.27 -1.91 8.74
CA GLY A 33 7.20 -2.50 7.40
C GLY A 33 6.73 -1.54 6.29
N GLY A 34 6.80 -0.23 6.53
CA GLY A 34 6.40 0.78 5.54
C GLY A 34 7.28 0.76 4.31
N LEU A 35 6.74 1.16 3.17
CA LEU A 35 7.50 1.41 1.97
C LEU A 35 8.55 2.50 2.22
N GLY A 36 9.80 2.21 1.89
CA GLY A 36 10.85 3.19 1.98
C GLY A 36 10.72 4.28 0.91
N ASP A 37 10.66 3.87 -0.34
CA ASP A 37 10.66 4.80 -1.47
C ASP A 37 10.10 4.12 -2.72
N ILE A 38 9.23 4.82 -3.45
CA ILE A 38 8.80 4.44 -4.79
C ILE A 38 9.58 5.28 -5.79
N ARG A 39 10.29 4.62 -6.70
CA ARG A 39 11.08 5.27 -7.75
C ARG A 39 10.50 4.94 -9.11
N ILE A 40 10.27 5.96 -9.91
CA ILE A 40 9.86 5.85 -11.29
C ILE A 40 11.03 6.32 -12.16
N ARG A 41 11.57 5.44 -13.01
CA ARG A 41 12.72 5.70 -13.88
C ARG A 41 13.94 6.29 -13.13
N GLY A 42 14.18 5.80 -11.89
CA GLY A 42 15.27 6.25 -11.03
C GLY A 42 14.99 7.52 -10.23
N LEU A 43 13.88 8.22 -10.47
CA LEU A 43 13.46 9.37 -9.68
C LEU A 43 12.60 8.90 -8.51
N GLY A 44 12.96 9.25 -7.29
CA GLY A 44 12.26 8.87 -6.06
C GLY A 44 12.14 10.04 -5.07
N GLY A 45 11.72 9.71 -3.85
CA GLY A 45 11.45 10.69 -2.81
C GLY A 45 10.31 11.63 -3.19
N ASN A 46 10.40 12.88 -2.81
CA ASN A 46 9.35 13.88 -3.07
C ASN A 46 9.21 14.30 -4.55
N ARG A 47 9.94 13.63 -5.47
CA ARG A 47 9.79 13.80 -6.93
C ARG A 47 8.76 12.85 -7.55
N VAL A 48 8.27 11.90 -6.79
CA VAL A 48 7.14 11.04 -7.14
C VAL A 48 5.97 11.41 -6.26
N ARG A 49 4.91 11.93 -6.86
CA ARG A 49 3.68 12.23 -6.13
C ARG A 49 2.97 10.94 -5.79
N ILE A 50 2.58 10.81 -4.54
CA ILE A 50 1.75 9.71 -4.05
C ILE A 50 0.43 10.31 -3.59
N GLU A 51 -0.67 9.70 -4.01
CA GLU A 51 -2.01 10.10 -3.59
C GLU A 51 -2.89 8.89 -3.31
N THR A 52 -3.89 9.08 -2.46
CA THR A 52 -4.92 8.10 -2.18
C THR A 52 -6.27 8.76 -2.40
N ASP A 53 -7.08 8.21 -3.30
CA ASP A 53 -8.38 8.74 -3.71
C ASP A 53 -8.31 10.22 -4.12
N GLY A 54 -7.24 10.60 -4.83
CA GLY A 54 -6.99 11.97 -5.28
C GLY A 54 -6.43 12.91 -4.20
N ILE A 55 -6.25 12.45 -2.97
CA ILE A 55 -5.67 13.24 -1.87
C ILE A 55 -4.17 12.96 -1.81
N ALA A 56 -3.36 14.00 -1.95
CA ALA A 56 -1.92 13.88 -1.88
C ALA A 56 -1.45 13.47 -0.49
N VAL A 57 -0.56 12.48 -0.46
CA VAL A 57 0.15 12.11 0.76
C VAL A 57 1.24 13.15 1.04
N PRO A 58 1.41 13.61 2.28
CA PRO A 58 2.43 14.57 2.66
C PRO A 58 3.84 14.12 2.26
N ASP A 59 4.74 15.09 2.08
CA ASP A 59 6.12 14.81 1.76
C ASP A 59 6.83 14.00 2.84
N ALA A 60 7.65 13.05 2.40
CA ALA A 60 8.55 12.35 3.30
C ALA A 60 9.65 13.30 3.77
N PHE A 61 9.96 13.26 5.05
CA PHE A 61 11.13 13.95 5.59
C PHE A 61 11.93 13.03 6.52
N SER A 62 13.22 13.30 6.63
CA SER A 62 14.12 12.61 7.53
C SER A 62 15.04 13.64 8.18
N ILE A 63 14.98 13.74 9.49
CA ILE A 63 15.87 14.60 10.30
C ILE A 63 16.70 13.69 11.22
N GLY A 64 17.90 13.37 10.77
CA GLY A 64 18.77 12.46 11.51
C GLY A 64 18.22 11.02 11.56
N SER A 65 18.68 10.25 12.53
CA SER A 65 18.29 8.84 12.70
C SER A 65 17.02 8.62 13.54
N PHE A 66 16.45 9.67 14.10
CA PHE A 66 15.38 9.57 15.09
C PHE A 66 14.05 10.23 14.69
N SER A 67 14.00 10.94 13.58
CA SER A 67 12.75 11.55 13.10
C SER A 67 12.59 11.32 11.61
N ASN A 68 11.80 10.30 11.25
CA ASN A 68 11.47 9.96 9.88
C ASN A 68 9.95 9.95 9.70
N ALA A 69 9.44 10.69 8.74
CA ALA A 69 8.07 10.56 8.28
C ALA A 69 8.05 9.76 6.97
N ASN A 70 7.49 8.57 7.03
CA ASN A 70 7.26 7.74 5.85
C ASN A 70 5.91 8.05 5.24
N ARG A 71 5.83 7.94 3.89
CA ARG A 71 4.64 8.30 3.10
C ARG A 71 3.64 7.16 2.93
N ASN A 72 3.87 5.99 3.50
CA ASN A 72 3.23 4.78 3.01
C ASN A 72 2.45 4.05 4.08
N PHE A 73 1.20 4.45 4.21
CA PHE A 73 0.20 3.79 5.04
C PHE A 73 -0.98 3.36 4.18
N VAL A 74 -0.72 2.49 3.19
CA VAL A 74 -1.79 1.95 2.35
C VAL A 74 -2.00 0.49 2.70
N ASP A 75 -3.20 0.16 3.13
CA ASP A 75 -3.61 -1.21 3.35
C ASP A 75 -4.04 -1.83 2.01
N LEU A 76 -3.31 -2.83 1.55
CA LEU A 76 -3.58 -3.53 0.28
C LEU A 76 -4.99 -4.15 0.22
N ASP A 77 -5.55 -4.51 1.36
CA ASP A 77 -6.87 -5.13 1.42
C ASP A 77 -7.99 -4.14 1.12
N THR A 78 -7.74 -2.86 1.36
CA THR A 78 -8.68 -1.78 1.05
C THR A 78 -8.53 -1.26 -0.38
N LEU A 79 -7.48 -1.67 -1.10
CA LEU A 79 -7.25 -1.19 -2.46
C LEU A 79 -8.16 -1.87 -3.48
N LYS A 80 -8.74 -1.05 -4.35
CA LYS A 80 -9.41 -1.43 -5.60
C LYS A 80 -8.40 -1.52 -6.75
N GLY A 81 -7.46 -0.58 -6.79
CA GLY A 81 -6.44 -0.53 -7.83
C GLY A 81 -5.34 0.46 -7.53
N VAL A 82 -4.31 0.41 -8.36
CA VAL A 82 -3.22 1.38 -8.35
C VAL A 82 -2.99 1.86 -9.77
N GLU A 83 -2.95 3.17 -9.93
CA GLU A 83 -2.69 3.83 -11.20
C GLU A 83 -1.32 4.50 -11.15
N VAL A 84 -0.56 4.35 -12.23
CA VAL A 84 0.77 4.96 -12.32
C VAL A 84 0.90 5.78 -13.59
N VAL A 85 1.14 7.06 -13.41
CA VAL A 85 1.50 7.99 -14.49
C VAL A 85 3.02 8.13 -14.48
N ARG A 86 3.66 7.69 -15.58
CA ARG A 86 5.12 7.73 -15.73
C ARG A 86 5.52 8.95 -16.54
N GLY A 87 6.32 9.82 -15.94
CA GLY A 87 6.82 11.01 -16.59
C GLY A 87 6.36 12.29 -15.90
N PRO A 88 6.75 13.46 -16.40
CA PRO A 88 6.48 14.73 -15.76
C PRO A 88 4.97 15.01 -15.74
N GLY A 89 4.36 14.83 -14.60
CA GLY A 89 2.98 15.19 -14.31
C GLY A 89 2.82 16.61 -13.76
N SER A 90 3.91 17.39 -13.76
CA SER A 90 3.96 18.69 -13.08
C SER A 90 2.94 19.71 -13.58
N ALA A 91 2.49 19.60 -14.82
CA ALA A 91 1.45 20.47 -15.37
C ALA A 91 0.06 20.24 -14.74
N LEU A 92 -0.21 19.02 -14.25
CA LEU A 92 -1.50 18.64 -13.65
C LEU A 92 -1.41 18.49 -12.12
N TYR A 93 -0.26 18.06 -11.62
CA TYR A 93 -0.10 17.64 -10.23
C TYR A 93 0.91 18.48 -9.43
N GLY A 94 1.51 19.52 -10.04
CA GLY A 94 2.47 20.39 -9.36
C GLY A 94 3.91 19.88 -9.38
N SER A 95 4.81 20.63 -8.71
CA SER A 95 6.27 20.40 -8.71
C SER A 95 6.72 19.02 -8.23
N ASP A 96 5.90 18.35 -7.45
CA ASP A 96 6.24 17.09 -6.78
C ASP A 96 6.06 15.86 -7.69
N ALA A 97 5.54 16.07 -8.90
CA ALA A 97 5.29 15.01 -9.89
C ALA A 97 6.31 14.99 -11.03
N LEU A 98 7.59 15.23 -10.75
CA LEU A 98 8.66 15.22 -11.76
C LEU A 98 8.94 13.82 -12.32
N GLY A 99 8.92 12.81 -11.46
CA GLY A 99 9.14 11.41 -11.84
C GLY A 99 7.86 10.72 -12.28
N GLY A 100 6.73 11.17 -11.80
CA GLY A 100 5.42 10.60 -12.05
C GLY A 100 4.49 10.69 -10.85
N VAL A 101 3.34 10.05 -10.99
CA VAL A 101 2.29 9.99 -9.97
C VAL A 101 1.92 8.53 -9.72
N VAL A 102 1.77 8.17 -8.46
CA VAL A 102 1.19 6.88 -8.02
C VAL A 102 -0.10 7.18 -7.27
N SER A 103 -1.22 6.77 -7.84
CA SER A 103 -2.55 6.95 -7.26
C SER A 103 -3.08 5.62 -6.76
N PHE A 104 -3.31 5.54 -5.47
CA PHE A 104 -3.98 4.42 -4.81
C PHE A 104 -5.47 4.70 -4.78
N VAL A 105 -6.26 3.78 -5.33
CA VAL A 105 -7.71 3.87 -5.35
C VAL A 105 -8.27 2.86 -4.37
N THR A 106 -9.02 3.33 -3.38
CA THR A 106 -9.65 2.45 -2.39
C THR A 106 -10.99 1.92 -2.87
N LYS A 107 -11.45 0.84 -2.26
CA LYS A 107 -12.74 0.22 -2.55
C LYS A 107 -13.87 1.05 -1.98
N ASP A 108 -14.89 1.22 -2.78
CA ASP A 108 -16.18 1.75 -2.35
C ASP A 108 -17.06 0.64 -1.72
N PRO A 109 -18.10 0.99 -0.92
CA PRO A 109 -19.06 0.02 -0.44
C PRO A 109 -19.66 -0.84 -1.54
N SER A 110 -19.92 -0.26 -2.71
CA SER A 110 -20.45 -0.94 -3.90
C SER A 110 -19.55 -2.04 -4.46
N ASP A 111 -18.23 -1.97 -4.21
CA ASP A 111 -17.29 -2.99 -4.67
C ASP A 111 -17.38 -4.29 -3.86
N TYR A 112 -18.00 -4.23 -2.69
CA TYR A 112 -18.23 -5.38 -1.82
C TYR A 112 -19.65 -5.95 -1.93
N LEU A 113 -20.62 -5.11 -2.33
CA LEU A 113 -22.02 -5.49 -2.37
C LEU A 113 -22.32 -6.29 -3.64
N MET A 114 -22.86 -7.49 -3.47
CA MET A 114 -23.36 -8.28 -4.59
C MET A 114 -24.72 -7.75 -5.01
N GLU A 115 -25.08 -7.95 -6.27
CA GLU A 115 -26.38 -7.58 -6.83
C GLU A 115 -27.52 -8.14 -5.98
N GLY A 116 -28.41 -7.26 -5.51
CA GLY A 116 -29.55 -7.61 -4.66
C GLY A 116 -29.23 -7.84 -3.18
N LYS A 117 -28.04 -7.45 -2.72
CA LYS A 117 -27.67 -7.50 -1.30
C LYS A 117 -27.22 -6.14 -0.79
N ASP A 118 -27.78 -5.71 0.32
CA ASP A 118 -27.51 -4.43 0.96
C ASP A 118 -26.43 -4.49 2.04
N ALA A 119 -25.86 -5.68 2.29
CA ALA A 119 -24.84 -5.86 3.30
C ALA A 119 -23.81 -6.93 2.88
N TYR A 120 -22.56 -6.68 3.24
CA TYR A 120 -21.44 -7.60 3.11
C TYR A 120 -20.65 -7.67 4.41
N PHE A 121 -20.23 -8.88 4.78
CA PHE A 121 -19.30 -9.12 5.89
C PHE A 121 -18.19 -10.04 5.40
N GLY A 122 -16.96 -9.60 5.57
CA GLY A 122 -15.75 -10.36 5.23
C GLY A 122 -14.86 -10.54 6.44
N LEU A 123 -14.25 -11.72 6.58
CA LEU A 123 -13.21 -12.01 7.54
C LEU A 123 -12.00 -12.56 6.78
N LYS A 124 -10.83 -12.01 7.05
CA LYS A 124 -9.56 -12.46 6.47
C LYS A 124 -8.60 -12.80 7.60
N LEU A 125 -8.03 -13.99 7.56
CA LEU A 125 -6.99 -14.43 8.48
C LEU A 125 -5.81 -14.91 7.66
N GLY A 126 -4.59 -14.57 8.08
CA GLY A 126 -3.38 -14.98 7.41
C GLY A 126 -2.24 -15.20 8.38
N TYR A 127 -1.34 -16.11 8.01
CA TYR A 127 -0.10 -16.37 8.70
C TYR A 127 1.07 -16.18 7.74
N PHE A 128 2.04 -15.39 8.13
CA PHE A 128 3.27 -15.16 7.37
C PHE A 128 4.43 -15.87 8.05
N GLY A 129 4.98 -16.89 7.37
CA GLY A 129 6.07 -17.71 7.92
C GLY A 129 7.43 -16.99 7.99
N GLU A 130 7.60 -15.89 7.25
CA GLU A 130 8.87 -15.16 7.18
C GLU A 130 9.19 -14.35 8.44
N ASP A 131 8.17 -13.85 9.11
CA ASP A 131 8.26 -13.05 10.34
C ASP A 131 7.40 -13.62 11.49
N THR A 132 6.96 -14.89 11.34
CA THR A 132 6.01 -15.53 12.26
C THR A 132 4.78 -14.65 12.53
N GLY A 133 4.40 -13.87 11.53
CA GLY A 133 3.36 -12.86 11.62
C GLY A 133 1.96 -13.42 11.49
N LEU A 134 1.06 -12.96 12.35
CA LEU A 134 -0.38 -13.18 12.25
C LEU A 134 -1.07 -11.91 11.75
N PHE A 135 -1.92 -12.08 10.75
CA PHE A 135 -2.77 -11.02 10.24
C PHE A 135 -4.24 -11.40 10.44
N GLY A 136 -5.03 -10.47 10.90
CA GLY A 136 -6.48 -10.60 10.97
C GLY A 136 -7.16 -9.33 10.50
N GLY A 137 -8.15 -9.45 9.62
CA GLY A 137 -8.93 -8.32 9.13
C GLY A 137 -10.41 -8.64 9.08
N ALA A 138 -11.23 -7.65 9.36
CA ALA A 138 -12.69 -7.72 9.22
C ALA A 138 -13.17 -6.53 8.40
N THR A 139 -14.08 -6.78 7.47
CA THR A 139 -14.67 -5.76 6.61
C THR A 139 -16.18 -5.89 6.66
N ALA A 140 -16.86 -4.75 6.82
CA ALA A 140 -18.31 -4.66 6.74
C ALA A 140 -18.67 -3.54 5.77
N ALA A 141 -19.50 -3.83 4.78
CA ALA A 141 -20.05 -2.85 3.85
C ALA A 141 -21.57 -2.89 3.88
N PHE A 142 -22.17 -1.73 3.80
CA PHE A 142 -23.62 -1.55 3.79
C PHE A 142 -23.98 -0.62 2.64
N GLY A 143 -25.06 -0.90 1.96
CA GLY A 143 -25.59 -0.06 0.89
C GLY A 143 -27.10 -0.02 0.91
N GLY A 144 -27.65 1.14 0.57
CA GLY A 144 -29.07 1.37 0.42
C GLY A 144 -29.30 2.46 -0.61
N GLU A 145 -30.55 2.77 -0.93
CA GLU A 145 -30.89 3.76 -1.95
C GLU A 145 -30.36 5.17 -1.67
N HIS A 146 -30.15 5.54 -0.39
CA HIS A 146 -29.82 6.90 0.01
C HIS A 146 -28.50 7.01 0.78
N TRP A 147 -27.93 5.90 1.24
CA TRP A 147 -26.68 5.91 2.00
C TRP A 147 -25.91 4.61 1.81
N SER A 148 -24.60 4.72 1.90
CA SER A 148 -23.70 3.58 1.91
C SER A 148 -22.58 3.82 2.90
N GLY A 149 -21.99 2.76 3.41
CA GLY A 149 -20.90 2.84 4.35
C GLY A 149 -19.99 1.60 4.29
N LEU A 150 -18.70 1.82 4.55
CA LEU A 150 -17.67 0.81 4.62
C LEU A 150 -16.89 0.97 5.91
N VAL A 151 -16.68 -0.13 6.61
CA VAL A 151 -15.77 -0.21 7.76
C VAL A 151 -14.84 -1.38 7.54
N ALA A 152 -13.55 -1.11 7.54
CA ALA A 152 -12.50 -2.12 7.50
C ALA A 152 -11.58 -1.95 8.70
N VAL A 153 -11.26 -3.06 9.38
CA VAL A 153 -10.33 -3.11 10.50
C VAL A 153 -9.33 -4.22 10.25
N GLY A 154 -8.05 -3.88 10.30
CA GLY A 154 -6.96 -4.83 10.16
C GLY A 154 -6.03 -4.78 11.37
N HIS A 155 -5.53 -5.94 11.77
CA HIS A 155 -4.48 -6.06 12.78
C HIS A 155 -3.38 -6.98 12.24
N HIS A 156 -2.16 -6.50 12.28
CA HIS A 156 -0.96 -7.27 11.92
C HIS A 156 -0.02 -7.33 13.11
N GLN A 157 0.41 -8.53 13.45
CA GLN A 157 1.42 -8.77 14.47
C GLN A 157 2.51 -9.65 13.87
N GLY A 158 3.75 -9.19 13.90
CA GLY A 158 4.92 -9.92 13.41
C GLY A 158 6.14 -9.65 14.27
N GLN A 159 7.15 -10.51 14.14
CA GLN A 159 8.45 -10.35 14.79
C GLN A 159 9.45 -9.78 13.78
N GLU A 160 10.52 -9.18 14.29
CA GLU A 160 11.62 -8.68 13.47
C GLU A 160 12.29 -9.84 12.73
N ARG A 161 12.53 -9.67 11.43
CA ARG A 161 13.21 -10.69 10.62
C ARG A 161 14.65 -10.87 11.11
N GLU A 162 15.03 -12.06 11.50
CA GLU A 162 16.42 -12.42 11.75
C GLU A 162 17.17 -12.55 10.42
N ASN A 163 17.71 -11.44 9.92
CA ASN A 163 18.49 -11.40 8.68
C ASN A 163 20.00 -11.67 8.86
N MET A 164 20.43 -11.89 10.08
CA MET A 164 21.83 -12.13 10.39
C MET A 164 22.02 -13.62 10.69
N GLY A 165 22.71 -14.32 9.79
CA GLY A 165 23.31 -15.60 10.14
C GLY A 165 24.25 -15.38 11.35
N GLU A 166 24.06 -16.16 12.41
CA GLU A 166 24.99 -16.18 13.53
C GLU A 166 26.40 -16.48 12.99
N ASN A 167 27.29 -15.51 13.05
CA ASN A 167 28.70 -15.76 12.87
C ASN A 167 29.18 -16.54 14.11
N ARG A 168 29.10 -17.86 14.03
CA ARG A 168 29.85 -18.73 14.94
C ARG A 168 31.31 -18.64 14.60
N SER A 169 31.97 -17.59 15.07
CA SER A 169 33.41 -17.60 15.19
C SER A 169 33.77 -18.41 16.42
N SER A 170 34.19 -19.63 16.17
CA SER A 170 34.96 -20.44 17.10
C SER A 170 36.28 -19.75 17.47
#